data_1b0301077b91186f5621cd369764463e
#
_entry.id   1b0301077b91186f5621cd369764463e
#
_cell.length_a   1.000
_cell.length_b   1.000
_cell.length_c   1.000
_cell.angle_alpha   90.00
_cell.angle_beta   90.00
_cell.angle_gamma   90.00
#
_symmetry.space_group_name_H-M   'P 1'
#
loop_
_entity.id
_entity.type
_entity.pdbx_description
1 polymer ?
#
loop_
_entity_poly.entity_id
_entity_poly.type
_entity_poly.pdbx_seq_one_letter_code
_entity_poly.pdbx_strand_id
1 'polypeptide(L)'
;MNSNDLKIFEAAATLGSFTKAAEATFTVQSNVTARIKNLEDEFGAELFRRVSRKVVLTEAGETLLQYAKKIGRLLDDAKSDIQSAEKIGGTIRIGCIETTMALKVPEIIKGFAELYPNVELEFQSSMLSVLIQDVISYKLDAAFVAAPINIPGLQQLVVRDEQLVIIAGGDVTKLSVLLKEEPLKIVVFGQGCFFRARLETWLGSKGVLRYKSTVLNSIEGIINFVEAGLGISILPAEVVNQYYGNRKIKTFPITNELAKMTTMLVYRNDELPSKALKAFLDQYR
;
A
#
# COMPACT_ATOMS: atom_id res chain seq x y z
N MET A 1 1.64 17.06 28.77
CA MET A 1 1.28 16.55 27.42
C MET A 1 -0.23 16.22 27.34
N ASN A 2 -0.87 16.54 26.24
CA ASN A 2 -2.25 16.13 25.95
C ASN A 2 -2.39 15.69 24.47
N SER A 3 -3.53 15.14 24.07
CA SER A 3 -3.75 14.63 22.71
C SER A 3 -3.62 15.70 21.62
N ASN A 4 -3.91 16.95 21.94
CA ASN A 4 -3.77 18.06 20.99
C ASN A 4 -2.29 18.43 20.76
N ASP A 5 -1.44 18.29 21.77
CA ASP A 5 0.00 18.48 21.62
C ASP A 5 0.60 17.47 20.66
N LEU A 6 0.16 16.18 20.75
CA LEU A 6 0.58 15.13 19.84
C LEU A 6 0.07 15.36 18.40
N LYS A 7 -1.15 15.86 18.22
CA LYS A 7 -1.68 16.21 16.87
C LYS A 7 -0.89 17.34 16.22
N ILE A 8 -0.55 18.37 16.99
CA ILE A 8 0.28 19.49 16.51
C ILE A 8 1.70 19.01 16.17
N PHE A 9 2.27 18.15 17.00
CA PHE A 9 3.57 17.52 16.75
C PHE A 9 3.54 16.68 15.46
N GLU A 10 2.54 15.83 15.28
CA GLU A 10 2.38 15.00 14.09
C GLU A 10 2.22 15.86 12.82
N ALA A 11 1.43 16.92 12.86
CA ALA A 11 1.28 17.87 11.75
C ALA A 11 2.62 18.55 11.41
N ALA A 12 3.39 18.96 12.42
CA ALA A 12 4.71 19.57 12.22
C ALA A 12 5.72 18.59 11.60
N ALA A 13 5.69 17.34 12.05
CA ALA A 13 6.54 16.26 11.53
C ALA A 13 6.21 15.92 10.07
N THR A 14 4.93 15.81 9.75
CA THR A 14 4.45 15.43 8.40
C THR A 14 4.68 16.54 7.38
N LEU A 15 4.45 17.80 7.76
CA LEU A 15 4.54 18.96 6.85
C LEU A 15 5.96 19.57 6.79
N GLY A 16 6.87 19.19 7.71
CA GLY A 16 8.22 19.71 7.78
C GLY A 16 8.29 21.24 8.02
N SER A 17 7.22 21.83 8.59
CA SER A 17 7.08 23.27 8.76
C SER A 17 6.09 23.61 9.89
N PHE A 18 6.53 24.38 10.84
CA PHE A 18 5.67 24.85 11.96
C PHE A 18 4.57 25.81 11.48
N THR A 19 4.84 26.60 10.44
CA THR A 19 3.82 27.48 9.84
C THR A 19 2.71 26.67 9.20
N LYS A 20 3.06 25.68 8.35
CA LYS A 20 2.06 24.80 7.74
C LYS A 20 1.31 23.94 8.77
N ALA A 21 2.00 23.50 9.81
CA ALA A 21 1.36 22.79 10.91
C ALA A 21 0.34 23.66 11.64
N ALA A 22 0.65 24.95 11.86
CA ALA A 22 -0.28 25.90 12.45
C ALA A 22 -1.55 26.09 11.61
N GLU A 23 -1.40 26.23 10.29
CA GLU A 23 -2.51 26.31 9.35
C GLU A 23 -3.37 25.03 9.39
N ALA A 24 -2.73 23.84 9.32
CA ALA A 24 -3.40 22.55 9.33
C ALA A 24 -4.12 22.23 10.65
N THR A 25 -3.65 22.81 11.77
CA THR A 25 -4.25 22.60 13.11
C THR A 25 -5.07 23.80 13.61
N PHE A 26 -5.40 24.73 12.70
CA PHE A 26 -6.21 25.93 12.99
C PHE A 26 -5.69 26.75 14.17
N THR A 27 -4.38 26.99 14.21
CA THR A 27 -3.70 27.74 15.27
C THR A 27 -2.65 28.69 14.69
N VAL A 28 -1.88 29.36 15.57
CA VAL A 28 -0.77 30.24 15.18
C VAL A 28 0.59 29.57 15.39
N GLN A 29 1.59 29.95 14.59
CA GLN A 29 2.92 29.33 14.64
C GLN A 29 3.56 29.42 16.04
N SER A 30 3.35 30.52 16.78
CA SER A 30 3.87 30.68 18.15
C SER A 30 3.32 29.62 19.11
N ASN A 31 2.04 29.24 18.96
CA ASN A 31 1.43 28.15 19.74
C ASN A 31 2.05 26.79 19.38
N VAL A 32 2.24 26.49 18.06
CA VAL A 32 2.96 25.28 17.64
C VAL A 32 4.35 25.21 18.26
N THR A 33 5.13 26.31 18.18
CA THR A 33 6.48 26.37 18.77
C THR A 33 6.46 26.12 20.28
N ALA A 34 5.54 26.76 21.01
CA ALA A 34 5.41 26.59 22.45
C ALA A 34 5.05 25.14 22.83
N ARG A 35 4.11 24.51 22.09
CA ARG A 35 3.70 23.13 22.37
C ARG A 35 4.78 22.11 22.04
N ILE A 36 5.53 22.32 20.94
CA ILE A 36 6.70 21.47 20.66
C ILE A 36 7.74 21.61 21.75
N LYS A 37 8.06 22.83 22.19
CA LYS A 37 8.99 23.05 23.29
C LYS A 37 8.54 22.38 24.59
N ASN A 38 7.25 22.45 24.92
CA ASN A 38 6.73 21.77 26.11
C ASN A 38 6.86 20.24 26.00
N LEU A 39 6.69 19.65 24.79
CA LEU A 39 6.95 18.23 24.59
C LEU A 39 8.43 17.89 24.72
N GLU A 40 9.32 18.70 24.17
CA GLU A 40 10.78 18.53 24.29
C GLU A 40 11.24 18.63 25.76
N ASP A 41 10.70 19.59 26.52
CA ASP A 41 10.96 19.74 27.94
C ASP A 41 10.43 18.52 28.74
N GLU A 42 9.22 18.00 28.41
CA GLU A 42 8.62 16.86 29.11
C GLU A 42 9.36 15.54 28.84
N PHE A 43 9.81 15.33 27.58
CA PHE A 43 10.58 14.15 27.21
C PHE A 43 12.08 14.26 27.43
N GLY A 44 12.57 15.45 27.76
CA GLY A 44 14.00 15.72 28.00
C GLY A 44 14.86 15.53 26.74
N ALA A 45 14.28 15.70 25.56
CA ALA A 45 14.96 15.48 24.30
C ALA A 45 14.44 16.43 23.21
N GLU A 46 15.34 16.89 22.33
CA GLU A 46 14.93 17.61 21.13
C GLU A 46 14.21 16.66 20.18
N LEU A 47 13.02 17.04 19.73
CA LEU A 47 12.20 16.28 18.79
C LEU A 47 12.42 16.73 17.36
N PHE A 48 12.83 17.98 17.16
CA PHE A 48 13.12 18.56 15.87
C PHE A 48 14.52 19.19 15.82
N ARG A 49 15.12 19.14 14.64
CA ARG A 49 16.32 19.91 14.31
C ARG A 49 16.08 20.75 13.05
N ARG A 50 16.77 21.88 12.96
CA ARG A 50 16.73 22.71 11.76
C ARG A 50 17.86 22.31 10.82
N VAL A 51 17.50 21.95 9.58
CA VAL A 51 18.45 21.67 8.51
C VAL A 51 18.15 22.63 7.38
N SER A 52 19.02 23.60 7.17
CA SER A 52 18.82 24.72 6.22
C SER A 52 17.57 25.54 6.60
N ARG A 53 16.52 25.47 5.83
CA ARG A 53 15.22 26.15 6.08
C ARG A 53 14.08 25.20 6.43
N LYS A 54 14.40 23.91 6.63
CA LYS A 54 13.41 22.87 6.94
C LYS A 54 13.51 22.42 8.38
N VAL A 55 12.40 22.01 8.92
CA VAL A 55 12.29 21.35 10.22
C VAL A 55 12.24 19.85 9.95
N VAL A 56 13.18 19.09 10.51
CA VAL A 56 13.26 17.64 10.37
C VAL A 56 13.29 16.99 11.75
N LEU A 57 12.75 15.79 11.84
CA LEU A 57 12.75 15.03 13.09
C LEU A 57 14.18 14.65 13.51
N THR A 58 14.38 14.54 14.81
CA THR A 58 15.48 13.80 15.43
C THR A 58 15.09 12.33 15.58
N GLU A 59 16.00 11.46 16.02
CA GLU A 59 15.68 10.06 16.34
C GLU A 59 14.61 9.97 17.44
N ALA A 60 14.68 10.82 18.47
CA ALA A 60 13.64 10.94 19.49
C ALA A 60 12.29 11.39 18.89
N GLY A 61 12.34 12.35 17.95
CA GLY A 61 11.16 12.80 17.21
C GLY A 61 10.54 11.71 16.37
N GLU A 62 11.34 10.91 15.66
CA GLU A 62 10.85 9.75 14.89
C GLU A 62 10.18 8.72 15.80
N THR A 63 10.77 8.46 16.95
CA THR A 63 10.20 7.56 17.97
C THR A 63 8.86 8.10 18.47
N LEU A 64 8.80 9.37 18.88
CA LEU A 64 7.56 9.98 19.37
C LEU A 64 6.48 10.00 18.27
N LEU A 65 6.83 10.19 17.00
CA LEU A 65 5.88 10.21 15.91
C LEU A 65 5.12 8.87 15.77
N GLN A 66 5.81 7.74 15.97
CA GLN A 66 5.18 6.43 15.97
C GLN A 66 4.15 6.30 17.09
N TYR A 67 4.50 6.72 18.30
CA TYR A 67 3.58 6.72 19.44
C TYR A 67 2.43 7.71 19.27
N ALA A 68 2.70 8.92 18.75
CA ALA A 68 1.68 9.93 18.53
C ALA A 68 0.59 9.43 17.56
N LYS A 69 0.99 8.80 16.45
CA LYS A 69 0.08 8.17 15.51
C LYS A 69 -0.75 7.05 16.15
N LYS A 70 -0.12 6.16 16.91
CA LYS A 70 -0.81 5.08 17.62
C LYS A 70 -1.84 5.63 18.60
N ILE A 71 -1.48 6.61 19.42
CA ILE A 71 -2.39 7.25 20.39
C ILE A 71 -3.53 7.96 19.66
N GLY A 72 -3.22 8.72 18.60
CA GLY A 72 -4.23 9.38 17.77
C GLY A 72 -5.24 8.39 17.23
N ARG A 73 -4.77 7.28 16.66
CA ARG A 73 -5.62 6.22 16.13
C ARG A 73 -6.52 5.58 17.20
N LEU A 74 -5.95 5.20 18.34
CA LEU A 74 -6.71 4.62 19.45
C LEU A 74 -7.81 5.56 19.97
N LEU A 75 -7.55 6.88 20.01
CA LEU A 75 -8.56 7.87 20.41
C LEU A 75 -9.68 8.00 19.37
N ASP A 76 -9.35 7.94 18.08
CA ASP A 76 -10.35 8.01 17.02
C ASP A 76 -11.21 6.73 17.00
N ASP A 77 -10.60 5.56 17.17
CA ASP A 77 -11.29 4.27 17.28
C ASP A 77 -12.20 4.24 18.50
N ALA A 78 -11.71 4.67 19.66
CA ALA A 78 -12.53 4.74 20.89
C ALA A 78 -13.74 5.67 20.72
N LYS A 79 -13.56 6.84 20.09
CA LYS A 79 -14.68 7.75 19.80
C LYS A 79 -15.71 7.10 18.88
N SER A 80 -15.23 6.47 17.80
CA SER A 80 -16.09 5.78 16.86
C SER A 80 -16.87 4.65 17.54
N ASP A 81 -16.19 3.80 18.32
CA ASP A 81 -16.79 2.66 18.99
C ASP A 81 -17.83 3.07 20.06
N ILE A 82 -17.62 4.22 20.72
CA ILE A 82 -18.58 4.79 21.70
C ILE A 82 -19.78 5.42 20.98
N GLN A 83 -19.52 6.22 19.94
CA GLN A 83 -20.59 6.89 19.19
C GLN A 83 -21.46 5.91 18.39
N SER A 84 -20.89 4.78 18.02
CA SER A 84 -21.55 3.71 17.26
C SER A 84 -22.05 2.57 18.15
N ALA A 85 -22.61 2.88 19.32
CA ALA A 85 -23.02 1.89 20.32
C ALA A 85 -24.01 0.84 19.77
N GLU A 86 -24.92 1.22 18.85
CA GLU A 86 -25.93 0.33 18.24
C GLU A 86 -25.53 -0.18 16.84
N LYS A 87 -24.62 0.50 16.14
CA LYS A 87 -24.22 0.13 14.77
C LYS A 87 -22.73 0.32 14.61
N ILE A 88 -22.07 -0.63 13.94
CA ILE A 88 -20.65 -0.53 13.62
C ILE A 88 -20.44 0.66 12.69
N GLY A 89 -19.50 1.56 13.04
CA GLY A 89 -19.16 2.75 12.27
C GLY A 89 -17.68 3.09 12.39
N GLY A 90 -17.25 4.17 11.75
CA GLY A 90 -15.86 4.66 11.73
C GLY A 90 -15.20 4.49 10.38
N THR A 91 -13.91 4.75 10.31
CA THR A 91 -13.14 4.71 9.07
C THR A 91 -12.11 3.58 9.11
N ILE A 92 -12.03 2.79 8.05
CA ILE A 92 -10.98 1.77 7.86
C ILE A 92 -10.10 2.21 6.69
N ARG A 93 -8.79 2.35 6.93
CA ARG A 93 -7.80 2.71 5.91
C ARG A 93 -7.08 1.47 5.44
N ILE A 94 -7.24 1.16 4.16
CA ILE A 94 -6.76 -0.08 3.56
C ILE A 94 -5.78 0.23 2.44
N GLY A 95 -4.58 -0.33 2.54
CA GLY A 95 -3.60 -0.32 1.47
C GLY A 95 -3.83 -1.48 0.50
N CYS A 96 -3.45 -1.31 -0.76
CA CYS A 96 -3.46 -2.43 -1.69
C CYS A 96 -2.43 -2.23 -2.81
N ILE A 97 -2.00 -3.35 -3.39
CA ILE A 97 -1.23 -3.30 -4.64
C ILE A 97 -2.16 -2.94 -5.80
N GLU A 98 -1.58 -2.44 -6.88
CA GLU A 98 -2.30 -1.89 -8.04
C GLU A 98 -3.33 -2.86 -8.63
N THR A 99 -3.00 -4.14 -8.73
CA THR A 99 -3.91 -5.16 -9.26
C THR A 99 -5.13 -5.38 -8.36
N THR A 100 -4.96 -5.35 -7.05
CA THR A 100 -6.07 -5.45 -6.09
C THR A 100 -6.95 -4.21 -6.15
N MET A 101 -6.36 -3.01 -6.27
CA MET A 101 -7.10 -1.76 -6.45
C MET A 101 -8.04 -1.83 -7.66
N ALA A 102 -7.51 -2.25 -8.80
CA ALA A 102 -8.29 -2.30 -10.04
C ALA A 102 -9.40 -3.34 -10.00
N LEU A 103 -9.14 -4.52 -9.39
CA LEU A 103 -10.01 -5.69 -9.50
C LEU A 103 -10.98 -5.87 -8.34
N LYS A 104 -10.49 -5.70 -7.11
CA LYS A 104 -11.19 -6.19 -5.92
C LYS A 104 -11.81 -5.08 -5.09
N VAL A 105 -11.21 -3.90 -5.08
CA VAL A 105 -11.71 -2.80 -4.26
C VAL A 105 -13.17 -2.46 -4.57
N PRO A 106 -13.64 -2.39 -5.82
CA PRO A 106 -15.04 -2.14 -6.10
C PRO A 106 -16.01 -3.18 -5.51
N GLU A 107 -15.64 -4.47 -5.59
CA GLU A 107 -16.42 -5.58 -5.01
C GLU A 107 -16.43 -5.51 -3.48
N ILE A 108 -15.27 -5.24 -2.88
CA ILE A 108 -15.08 -5.11 -1.43
C ILE A 108 -15.94 -3.96 -0.90
N ILE A 109 -15.85 -2.78 -1.54
CA ILE A 109 -16.63 -1.61 -1.12
C ILE A 109 -18.12 -1.93 -1.18
N LYS A 110 -18.59 -2.47 -2.31
CA LYS A 110 -20.01 -2.80 -2.49
C LYS A 110 -20.50 -3.77 -1.43
N GLY A 111 -19.83 -4.90 -1.26
CA GLY A 111 -20.26 -5.94 -0.30
C GLY A 111 -20.19 -5.49 1.15
N PHE A 112 -19.15 -4.74 1.52
CA PHE A 112 -18.99 -4.27 2.90
C PHE A 112 -19.94 -3.11 3.23
N ALA A 113 -20.16 -2.16 2.33
CA ALA A 113 -21.05 -1.03 2.53
C ALA A 113 -22.52 -1.44 2.69
N GLU A 114 -22.95 -2.52 2.05
CA GLU A 114 -24.30 -3.09 2.23
C GLU A 114 -24.52 -3.62 3.66
N LEU A 115 -23.47 -4.22 4.25
CA LEU A 115 -23.53 -4.79 5.60
C LEU A 115 -23.29 -3.74 6.70
N TYR A 116 -22.40 -2.78 6.43
CA TYR A 116 -21.92 -1.79 7.39
C TYR A 116 -21.97 -0.37 6.83
N PRO A 117 -23.17 0.20 6.60
CA PRO A 117 -23.33 1.48 5.90
C PRO A 117 -22.74 2.69 6.64
N ASN A 118 -22.44 2.56 7.94
CA ASN A 118 -21.82 3.62 8.73
C ASN A 118 -20.29 3.52 8.79
N VAL A 119 -19.69 2.54 8.08
CA VAL A 119 -18.23 2.42 7.98
C VAL A 119 -17.75 3.04 6.67
N GLU A 120 -16.84 3.97 6.77
CA GLU A 120 -16.13 4.54 5.63
C GLU A 120 -14.89 3.71 5.30
N LEU A 121 -14.74 3.34 4.03
CA LEU A 121 -13.57 2.63 3.53
C LEU A 121 -12.70 3.58 2.70
N GLU A 122 -11.48 3.83 3.18
CA GLU A 122 -10.45 4.58 2.45
C GLU A 122 -9.44 3.61 1.85
N PHE A 123 -9.26 3.64 0.53
CA PHE A 123 -8.28 2.80 -0.15
C PHE A 123 -7.15 3.63 -0.74
N GLN A 124 -5.91 3.13 -0.59
CA GLN A 124 -4.75 3.67 -1.29
C GLN A 124 -3.93 2.56 -1.94
N SER A 125 -3.41 2.84 -3.15
CA SER A 125 -2.46 1.94 -3.82
C SER A 125 -1.03 2.39 -3.60
N SER A 126 -0.14 1.41 -3.31
CA SER A 126 1.29 1.67 -3.19
C SER A 126 2.12 0.39 -3.37
N MET A 127 3.45 0.55 -3.30
CA MET A 127 4.38 -0.59 -3.31
C MET A 127 4.34 -1.34 -1.98
N LEU A 128 4.65 -2.63 -2.02
CA LEU A 128 4.64 -3.53 -0.87
C LEU A 128 5.37 -2.95 0.37
N SER A 129 6.59 -2.45 0.20
CA SER A 129 7.38 -1.92 1.31
C SER A 129 6.72 -0.71 1.98
N VAL A 130 6.09 0.16 1.19
CA VAL A 130 5.36 1.33 1.70
C VAL A 130 4.10 0.89 2.43
N LEU A 131 3.33 -0.03 1.85
CA LEU A 131 2.11 -0.57 2.47
C LEU A 131 2.40 -1.21 3.83
N ILE A 132 3.44 -2.03 3.91
CA ILE A 132 3.86 -2.66 5.15
C ILE A 132 4.26 -1.62 6.20
N GLN A 133 5.08 -0.64 5.79
CA GLN A 133 5.49 0.45 6.68
C GLN A 133 4.29 1.28 7.16
N ASP A 134 3.34 1.57 6.28
CA ASP A 134 2.12 2.31 6.60
C ASP A 134 1.21 1.53 7.55
N VAL A 135 1.15 0.19 7.45
CA VAL A 135 0.45 -0.66 8.43
C VAL A 135 1.16 -0.62 9.79
N ILE A 136 2.47 -0.83 9.83
CA ILE A 136 3.26 -0.80 11.08
C ILE A 136 3.15 0.55 11.78
N SER A 137 3.17 1.66 11.01
CA SER A 137 3.13 3.02 11.54
C SER A 137 1.72 3.57 11.82
N TYR A 138 0.69 2.71 11.86
CA TYR A 138 -0.71 3.10 12.12
C TYR A 138 -1.33 4.09 11.11
N LYS A 139 -0.73 4.25 9.96
CA LYS A 139 -1.27 5.06 8.86
C LYS A 139 -2.33 4.29 8.09
N LEU A 140 -2.16 2.95 7.98
CA LEU A 140 -3.14 2.01 7.47
C LEU A 140 -3.56 1.04 8.57
N ASP A 141 -4.78 0.53 8.47
CA ASP A 141 -5.32 -0.49 9.37
C ASP A 141 -4.97 -1.89 8.87
N ALA A 142 -5.04 -2.08 7.56
CA ALA A 142 -4.70 -3.32 6.88
C ALA A 142 -4.17 -3.05 5.46
N ALA A 143 -3.58 -4.05 4.83
CA ALA A 143 -3.17 -3.96 3.43
C ALA A 143 -3.31 -5.30 2.69
N PHE A 144 -3.84 -5.25 1.47
CA PHE A 144 -3.80 -6.38 0.53
C PHE A 144 -2.46 -6.39 -0.21
N VAL A 145 -1.72 -7.47 -0.08
CA VAL A 145 -0.35 -7.60 -0.60
C VAL A 145 -0.11 -8.98 -1.19
N ALA A 146 0.91 -9.09 -2.05
CA ALA A 146 1.36 -10.38 -2.54
C ALA A 146 2.23 -11.09 -1.50
N ALA A 147 1.93 -12.36 -1.20
CA ALA A 147 2.66 -13.19 -0.24
C ALA A 147 3.88 -13.92 -0.87
N PRO A 148 4.76 -14.49 -0.03
CA PRO A 148 4.68 -14.55 1.43
C PRO A 148 5.27 -13.32 2.11
N ILE A 149 4.72 -12.99 3.30
CA ILE A 149 5.25 -11.93 4.17
C ILE A 149 5.50 -12.54 5.55
N ASN A 150 6.68 -12.33 6.08
CA ASN A 150 7.02 -12.75 7.45
C ASN A 150 7.63 -11.55 8.19
N ILE A 151 6.77 -10.76 8.82
CA ILE A 151 7.17 -9.57 9.55
C ILE A 151 6.63 -9.67 10.98
N PRO A 152 7.49 -9.61 12.01
CA PRO A 152 7.06 -9.63 13.39
C PRO A 152 6.03 -8.53 13.69
N GLY A 153 4.99 -8.86 14.46
CA GLY A 153 3.92 -7.93 14.84
C GLY A 153 2.81 -7.77 13.80
N LEU A 154 2.93 -8.40 12.62
CA LEU A 154 1.84 -8.47 11.64
C LEU A 154 1.21 -9.86 11.60
N GLN A 155 -0.09 -9.89 11.45
CA GLN A 155 -0.87 -11.07 11.10
C GLN A 155 -1.28 -11.00 9.63
N GLN A 156 -1.63 -12.15 9.08
CA GLN A 156 -2.05 -12.25 7.69
C GLN A 156 -3.16 -13.28 7.52
N LEU A 157 -4.11 -12.96 6.66
CA LEU A 157 -5.19 -13.83 6.21
C LEU A 157 -5.02 -14.11 4.72
N VAL A 158 -5.20 -15.36 4.31
CA VAL A 158 -5.22 -15.71 2.88
C VAL A 158 -6.51 -15.17 2.28
N VAL A 159 -6.38 -14.32 1.26
CA VAL A 159 -7.54 -13.79 0.56
C VAL A 159 -7.87 -14.66 -0.65
N ARG A 160 -6.84 -14.95 -1.48
CA ARG A 160 -7.00 -15.79 -2.67
C ARG A 160 -5.67 -16.19 -3.28
N ASP A 161 -5.71 -17.27 -4.05
CA ASP A 161 -4.64 -17.67 -4.96
C ASP A 161 -4.94 -17.18 -6.39
N GLU A 162 -3.92 -16.70 -7.07
CA GLU A 162 -3.98 -16.14 -8.41
C GLU A 162 -2.95 -16.80 -9.31
N GLN A 163 -3.27 -16.91 -10.60
CA GLN A 163 -2.34 -17.42 -11.60
C GLN A 163 -1.78 -16.26 -12.43
N LEU A 164 -0.47 -16.19 -12.51
CA LEU A 164 0.23 -15.22 -13.34
C LEU A 164 0.42 -15.74 -14.76
N VAL A 165 0.32 -14.84 -15.72
CA VAL A 165 0.59 -15.10 -17.13
C VAL A 165 1.55 -14.06 -17.68
N ILE A 166 2.36 -14.46 -18.66
CA ILE A 166 3.10 -13.50 -19.48
C ILE A 166 2.13 -12.88 -20.48
N ILE A 167 2.20 -11.57 -20.64
CA ILE A 167 1.45 -10.83 -21.65
C ILE A 167 2.40 -10.26 -22.69
N ALA A 168 1.98 -10.32 -23.96
CA ALA A 168 2.71 -9.76 -25.11
C ALA A 168 1.74 -9.18 -26.13
N GLY A 169 2.25 -8.40 -27.08
CA GLY A 169 1.43 -7.85 -28.17
C GLY A 169 0.70 -8.92 -28.98
N GLY A 170 -0.45 -8.56 -29.55
CA GLY A 170 -1.34 -9.49 -30.26
C GLY A 170 -0.71 -10.22 -31.44
N ASP A 171 0.33 -9.66 -32.04
CA ASP A 171 1.03 -10.24 -33.20
C ASP A 171 2.03 -11.36 -32.80
N VAL A 172 2.34 -11.49 -31.52
CA VAL A 172 3.25 -12.53 -31.03
C VAL A 172 2.58 -13.90 -31.14
N THR A 173 3.11 -14.74 -32.01
CA THR A 173 2.58 -16.11 -32.22
C THR A 173 3.16 -17.12 -31.26
N LYS A 174 4.45 -17.00 -30.92
CA LYS A 174 5.18 -17.92 -30.05
C LYS A 174 6.11 -17.16 -29.11
N LEU A 175 5.92 -17.32 -27.84
CA LEU A 175 6.78 -16.69 -26.81
C LEU A 175 8.23 -17.10 -26.93
N SER A 176 8.53 -18.36 -27.31
CA SER A 176 9.88 -18.88 -27.51
C SER A 176 10.67 -18.17 -28.62
N VAL A 177 10.00 -17.54 -29.58
CA VAL A 177 10.65 -16.72 -30.61
C VAL A 177 11.03 -15.36 -30.00
N LEU A 178 10.09 -14.73 -29.31
CA LEU A 178 10.29 -13.44 -28.69
C LEU A 178 11.43 -13.46 -27.64
N LEU A 179 11.53 -14.54 -26.86
CA LEU A 179 12.58 -14.71 -25.86
C LEU A 179 14.01 -14.82 -26.43
N LYS A 180 14.16 -14.96 -27.76
CA LYS A 180 15.46 -14.96 -28.45
C LYS A 180 15.88 -13.57 -28.91
N GLU A 181 15.04 -12.56 -28.77
CA GLU A 181 15.40 -11.18 -29.09
C GLU A 181 16.46 -10.66 -28.11
N GLU A 182 17.51 -10.03 -28.66
CA GLU A 182 18.57 -9.41 -27.84
C GLU A 182 18.76 -7.94 -28.20
N PRO A 183 18.53 -7.03 -27.24
CA PRO A 183 17.99 -7.26 -25.92
C PRO A 183 16.46 -7.42 -25.95
N LEU A 184 15.93 -8.37 -25.18
CA LEU A 184 14.49 -8.49 -24.96
C LEU A 184 13.94 -7.20 -24.34
N LYS A 185 12.77 -6.77 -24.75
CA LYS A 185 12.09 -5.62 -24.13
C LYS A 185 11.07 -6.09 -23.11
N ILE A 186 11.09 -5.50 -21.93
CA ILE A 186 10.11 -5.76 -20.87
C ILE A 186 9.44 -4.46 -20.41
N VAL A 187 8.18 -4.54 -20.05
CA VAL A 187 7.39 -3.44 -19.50
C VAL A 187 7.01 -3.81 -18.09
N VAL A 188 7.46 -3.06 -17.09
CA VAL A 188 7.40 -3.47 -15.68
C VAL A 188 7.05 -2.30 -14.77
N PHE A 189 6.58 -2.64 -13.58
CA PHE A 189 6.49 -1.69 -12.47
C PHE A 189 7.87 -1.30 -11.92
N GLY A 190 7.91 -0.35 -11.01
CA GLY A 190 9.12 0.10 -10.34
C GLY A 190 9.84 -1.00 -9.55
N GLN A 191 11.05 -0.71 -9.10
CA GLN A 191 11.83 -1.59 -8.23
C GLN A 191 11.05 -1.91 -6.95
N GLY A 192 11.19 -3.16 -6.46
CA GLY A 192 10.44 -3.64 -5.29
C GLY A 192 9.02 -4.14 -5.58
N CYS A 193 8.53 -4.03 -6.83
CA CYS A 193 7.27 -4.62 -7.21
C CYS A 193 7.37 -6.15 -7.35
N PHE A 194 6.42 -6.86 -6.76
CA PHE A 194 6.32 -8.32 -6.83
C PHE A 194 6.30 -8.83 -8.29
N PHE A 195 5.50 -8.22 -9.15
CA PHE A 195 5.39 -8.64 -10.57
C PHE A 195 6.70 -8.49 -11.31
N ARG A 196 7.41 -7.38 -11.09
CA ARG A 196 8.73 -7.18 -11.70
C ARG A 196 9.71 -8.26 -11.27
N ALA A 197 9.85 -8.49 -9.97
CA ALA A 197 10.74 -9.52 -9.44
C ALA A 197 10.37 -10.91 -9.99
N ARG A 198 9.08 -11.21 -10.11
CA ARG A 198 8.57 -12.48 -10.64
C ARG A 198 8.92 -12.65 -12.12
N LEU A 199 8.75 -11.60 -12.94
CA LEU A 199 9.12 -11.61 -14.35
C LEU A 199 10.63 -11.80 -14.52
N GLU A 200 11.45 -11.05 -13.80
CA GLU A 200 12.91 -11.13 -13.86
C GLU A 200 13.41 -12.53 -13.46
N THR A 201 12.84 -13.13 -12.40
CA THR A 201 13.15 -14.52 -12.01
C THR A 201 12.73 -15.52 -13.08
N TRP A 202 11.55 -15.34 -13.68
CA TRP A 202 11.08 -16.21 -14.75
C TRP A 202 11.98 -16.11 -16.00
N LEU A 203 12.38 -14.90 -16.40
CA LEU A 203 13.33 -14.70 -17.51
C LEU A 203 14.66 -15.38 -17.25
N GLY A 204 15.21 -15.24 -16.04
CA GLY A 204 16.42 -15.94 -15.63
C GLY A 204 16.29 -17.48 -15.76
N SER A 205 15.13 -18.04 -15.37
CA SER A 205 14.84 -19.48 -15.54
C SER A 205 14.77 -19.94 -17.00
N LYS A 206 14.56 -19.01 -17.93
CA LYS A 206 14.58 -19.24 -19.40
C LYS A 206 15.93 -18.93 -20.05
N GLY A 207 16.95 -18.55 -19.25
CA GLY A 207 18.26 -18.18 -19.74
C GLY A 207 18.34 -16.77 -20.35
N VAL A 208 17.29 -15.95 -20.19
CA VAL A 208 17.26 -14.58 -20.70
C VAL A 208 17.89 -13.65 -19.65
N LEU A 209 19.15 -13.27 -19.87
CA LEU A 209 19.93 -12.41 -18.96
C LEU A 209 20.03 -10.96 -19.43
N ARG A 210 19.71 -10.69 -20.71
CA ARG A 210 19.83 -9.36 -21.31
C ARG A 210 18.47 -8.84 -21.74
N TYR A 211 17.99 -7.77 -21.08
CA TYR A 211 16.75 -7.12 -21.41
C TYR A 211 16.82 -5.61 -21.18
N LYS A 212 15.96 -4.86 -21.87
CA LYS A 212 15.71 -3.44 -21.63
C LYS A 212 14.35 -3.27 -20.97
N SER A 213 14.32 -2.57 -19.84
CA SER A 213 13.08 -2.33 -19.09
C SER A 213 12.51 -0.93 -19.36
N THR A 214 11.22 -0.87 -19.66
CA THR A 214 10.40 0.34 -19.55
C THR A 214 9.63 0.27 -18.24
N VAL A 215 9.81 1.27 -17.38
CA VAL A 215 9.20 1.31 -16.05
C VAL A 215 7.97 2.20 -16.07
N LEU A 216 6.83 1.68 -15.62
CA LEU A 216 5.54 2.37 -15.55
C LEU A 216 4.91 2.16 -14.16
N ASN A 217 4.01 3.05 -13.77
CA ASN A 217 3.40 3.04 -12.43
C ASN A 217 1.91 2.65 -12.43
N SER A 218 1.36 2.22 -13.58
CA SER A 218 -0.04 1.82 -13.69
C SER A 218 -0.20 0.60 -14.59
N ILE A 219 -1.21 -0.23 -14.29
CA ILE A 219 -1.57 -1.38 -15.10
C ILE A 219 -1.94 -0.94 -16.51
N GLU A 220 -2.74 0.11 -16.64
CA GLU A 220 -3.18 0.63 -17.93
C GLU A 220 -1.97 1.03 -18.81
N GLY A 221 -0.98 1.69 -18.23
CA GLY A 221 0.27 1.99 -18.93
C GLY A 221 0.98 0.72 -19.41
N ILE A 222 1.10 -0.30 -18.57
CA ILE A 222 1.71 -1.59 -18.93
C ILE A 222 0.95 -2.23 -20.08
N ILE A 223 -0.37 -2.31 -20.01
CA ILE A 223 -1.22 -2.89 -21.06
C ILE A 223 -1.04 -2.14 -22.39
N ASN A 224 -1.08 -0.81 -22.38
CA ASN A 224 -0.92 0.02 -23.57
C ASN A 224 0.43 -0.22 -24.26
N PHE A 225 1.51 -0.30 -23.49
CA PHE A 225 2.85 -0.53 -24.04
C PHE A 225 3.02 -1.97 -24.56
N VAL A 226 2.48 -2.95 -23.86
CA VAL A 226 2.49 -4.34 -24.31
C VAL A 226 1.67 -4.51 -25.58
N GLU A 227 0.46 -3.92 -25.66
CA GLU A 227 -0.40 -3.94 -26.86
C GLU A 227 0.30 -3.31 -28.06
N ALA A 228 1.07 -2.24 -27.85
CA ALA A 228 1.87 -1.58 -28.89
C ALA A 228 3.13 -2.38 -29.30
N GLY A 229 3.35 -3.58 -28.75
CA GLY A 229 4.53 -4.42 -29.07
C GLY A 229 5.84 -3.91 -28.50
N LEU A 230 5.80 -3.05 -27.48
CA LEU A 230 6.99 -2.42 -26.90
C LEU A 230 7.69 -3.30 -25.83
N GLY A 231 7.17 -4.48 -25.56
CA GLY A 231 7.78 -5.46 -24.67
C GLY A 231 6.75 -6.44 -24.10
N ILE A 232 7.23 -7.31 -23.22
CA ILE A 232 6.38 -8.25 -22.46
C ILE A 232 6.26 -7.83 -21.00
N SER A 233 5.22 -8.33 -20.35
CA SER A 233 5.02 -8.14 -18.91
C SER A 233 4.44 -9.39 -18.27
N ILE A 234 4.22 -9.36 -16.95
CA ILE A 234 3.56 -10.41 -16.18
C ILE A 234 2.46 -9.79 -15.35
N LEU A 235 1.27 -10.38 -15.40
CA LEU A 235 0.10 -9.95 -14.64
C LEU A 235 -0.75 -11.17 -14.24
N PRO A 236 -1.66 -11.03 -13.25
CA PRO A 236 -2.65 -12.06 -12.97
C PRO A 236 -3.56 -12.30 -14.19
N ALA A 237 -3.79 -13.56 -14.51
CA ALA A 237 -4.63 -13.96 -15.65
C ALA A 237 -6.04 -13.36 -15.56
N GLU A 238 -6.62 -13.30 -14.35
CA GLU A 238 -7.95 -12.72 -14.14
C GLU A 238 -7.99 -11.23 -14.48
N VAL A 239 -6.96 -10.45 -14.09
CA VAL A 239 -6.82 -9.03 -14.48
C VAL A 239 -6.92 -8.88 -15.98
N VAL A 240 -6.13 -9.69 -16.71
CA VAL A 240 -6.05 -9.61 -18.16
C VAL A 240 -7.38 -10.03 -18.80
N ASN A 241 -7.96 -11.14 -18.36
CA ASN A 241 -9.18 -11.69 -18.98
C ASN A 241 -10.41 -10.83 -18.69
N GLN A 242 -10.56 -10.32 -17.48
CA GLN A 242 -11.75 -9.60 -17.05
C GLN A 242 -11.80 -8.16 -17.56
N TYR A 243 -10.66 -7.47 -17.54
CA TYR A 243 -10.60 -6.03 -17.82
C TYR A 243 -9.95 -5.69 -19.15
N TYR A 244 -9.13 -6.58 -19.71
CA TYR A 244 -8.35 -6.33 -20.92
C TYR A 244 -8.56 -7.41 -22.01
N GLY A 245 -9.57 -8.26 -21.86
CA GLY A 245 -9.87 -9.33 -22.82
C GLY A 245 -10.17 -8.85 -24.24
N ASN A 246 -10.61 -7.60 -24.41
CA ASN A 246 -10.88 -6.98 -25.72
C ASN A 246 -9.65 -6.29 -26.33
N ARG A 247 -8.51 -6.25 -25.63
CA ARG A 247 -7.28 -5.61 -26.11
C ARG A 247 -6.50 -6.56 -27.02
N LYS A 248 -5.72 -6.01 -27.93
CA LYS A 248 -4.84 -6.78 -28.83
C LYS A 248 -3.59 -7.26 -28.12
N ILE A 249 -3.78 -8.04 -27.07
CA ILE A 249 -2.72 -8.70 -26.29
C ILE A 249 -2.94 -10.21 -26.26
N LYS A 250 -1.86 -10.95 -26.11
CA LYS A 250 -1.87 -12.41 -25.92
C LYS A 250 -1.32 -12.77 -24.56
N THR A 251 -1.89 -13.80 -23.97
CA THR A 251 -1.46 -14.40 -22.73
C THR A 251 -0.73 -15.70 -22.98
N PHE A 252 0.36 -15.92 -22.25
CA PHE A 252 1.13 -17.15 -22.29
C PHE A 252 1.24 -17.70 -20.87
N PRO A 253 0.82 -18.96 -20.64
CA PRO A 253 0.83 -19.56 -19.31
C PRO A 253 2.26 -19.78 -18.83
N ILE A 254 2.44 -19.64 -17.53
CA ILE A 254 3.64 -20.03 -16.79
C ILE A 254 3.34 -21.39 -16.15
N THR A 255 4.22 -22.36 -16.34
CA THR A 255 3.96 -23.77 -15.97
C THR A 255 4.60 -24.22 -14.65
N ASN A 256 5.24 -23.33 -13.91
CA ASN A 256 5.94 -23.64 -12.67
C ASN A 256 5.39 -22.80 -11.48
N GLU A 257 5.97 -23.00 -10.31
CA GLU A 257 5.59 -22.27 -9.09
C GLU A 257 5.67 -20.73 -9.22
N LEU A 258 6.41 -20.24 -10.24
CA LEU A 258 6.47 -18.81 -10.53
C LEU A 258 5.12 -18.26 -11.06
N ALA A 259 4.22 -19.14 -11.51
CA ALA A 259 2.87 -18.74 -11.91
C ALA A 259 1.98 -18.40 -10.72
N LYS A 260 2.28 -18.90 -9.54
CA LYS A 260 1.42 -18.74 -8.37
C LYS A 260 1.70 -17.43 -7.64
N MET A 261 0.64 -16.75 -7.29
CA MET A 261 0.64 -15.60 -6.41
C MET A 261 -0.50 -15.76 -5.42
N THR A 262 -0.23 -15.59 -4.13
CA THR A 262 -1.26 -15.52 -3.10
C THR A 262 -1.42 -14.08 -2.66
N THR A 263 -2.63 -13.56 -2.73
CA THR A 263 -2.97 -12.28 -2.13
C THR A 263 -3.34 -12.49 -0.66
N MET A 264 -2.68 -11.75 0.21
CA MET A 264 -2.90 -11.77 1.66
C MET A 264 -3.44 -10.42 2.12
N LEU A 265 -4.29 -10.46 3.14
CA LEU A 265 -4.64 -9.29 3.93
C LEU A 265 -3.76 -9.26 5.16
N VAL A 266 -2.86 -8.29 5.25
CA VAL A 266 -1.97 -8.09 6.40
C VAL A 266 -2.48 -6.97 7.28
N TYR A 267 -2.38 -7.16 8.59
CA TYR A 267 -2.80 -6.20 9.59
C TYR A 267 -1.98 -6.37 10.87
N ARG A 268 -2.01 -5.37 11.76
CA ARG A 268 -1.29 -5.46 13.03
C ARG A 268 -1.96 -6.48 13.97
N ASN A 269 -1.13 -7.11 14.78
CA ASN A 269 -1.61 -7.93 15.91
C ASN A 269 -1.96 -7.03 17.11
N ASP A 270 -2.92 -6.12 16.91
CA ASP A 270 -3.37 -5.23 17.98
C ASP A 270 -4.29 -5.99 18.95
N GLU A 271 -4.14 -5.74 20.24
CA GLU A 271 -4.97 -6.36 21.28
C GLU A 271 -6.44 -5.89 21.19
N LEU A 272 -6.65 -4.65 20.71
CA LEU A 272 -7.96 -4.02 20.59
C LEU A 272 -8.13 -3.38 19.19
N PRO A 273 -8.42 -4.17 18.16
CA PRO A 273 -8.83 -3.61 16.87
C PRO A 273 -10.21 -2.94 17.01
N SER A 274 -10.45 -1.84 16.27
CA SER A 274 -11.78 -1.22 16.23
C SER A 274 -12.85 -2.21 15.78
N LYS A 275 -14.10 -2.00 16.18
CA LYS A 275 -15.24 -2.85 15.76
C LYS A 275 -15.35 -2.92 14.24
N ALA A 276 -15.09 -1.81 13.55
CA ALA A 276 -15.10 -1.73 12.10
C ALA A 276 -14.01 -2.62 11.48
N LEU A 277 -12.76 -2.49 11.95
CA LEU A 277 -11.65 -3.32 11.45
C LEU A 277 -11.90 -4.81 11.74
N LYS A 278 -12.38 -5.16 12.92
CA LYS A 278 -12.73 -6.54 13.26
C LYS A 278 -13.79 -7.10 12.30
N ALA A 279 -14.88 -6.37 12.07
CA ALA A 279 -15.93 -6.78 11.14
C ALA A 279 -15.39 -6.95 9.70
N PHE A 280 -14.44 -6.11 9.29
CA PHE A 280 -13.77 -6.24 7.98
C PHE A 280 -12.90 -7.50 7.91
N LEU A 281 -12.08 -7.76 8.91
CA LEU A 281 -11.21 -8.93 8.96
C LEU A 281 -11.99 -10.25 9.00
N ASP A 282 -13.14 -10.26 9.67
CA ASP A 282 -14.01 -11.46 9.80
C ASP A 282 -14.59 -11.92 8.46
N GLN A 283 -14.62 -11.07 7.42
CA GLN A 283 -15.00 -11.47 6.05
C GLN A 283 -13.94 -12.33 5.34
N TYR A 284 -12.71 -12.37 5.85
CA TYR A 284 -11.59 -13.11 5.25
C TYR A 284 -11.12 -14.28 6.13
N ARG A 285 -11.82 -14.56 7.22
CA ARG A 285 -11.60 -15.72 8.09
C ARG A 285 -12.55 -16.85 7.70
#